data_e1d15a52c2f90e57863bc765233da237
#
_entry.id   e1d15a52c2f90e57863bc765233da237
#
_cell.length_a   1.000
_cell.length_b   1.000
_cell.length_c   1.000
_cell.angle_alpha   90.00
_cell.angle_beta   90.00
_cell.angle_gamma   90.00
#
_symmetry.space_group_name_H-M   'P 1'
#
loop_
_entity.id
_entity.type
_entity.pdbx_description
1 polymer ?
#
loop_
_entity_poly.entity_id
_entity_poly.type
_entity_poly.pdbx_seq_one_letter_code
_entity_poly.pdbx_strand_id
1 'polypeptide(L)'
;MIRSMTGFGHGEVSNDKNQKVTVEMKSVNHRYCDISLKLPKKLAMFEANIRNIMKEYASRGKIDIYVSYEDLSETAVSLHYNQAMAEEYMQVFKKMQEDFNIETKITAEALAKYPEVVTIEEVQQDEEVWWELLEAALRQAAEKFVETRTIEGANLKRDLLGKLDQMAADVTFIEERSPQIIAEYRSKLEEKVKEFLEDSTIEENRIARSEEHTSELQSR
;
A
#
# COMPACT_ATOMS: atom_id res chain seq x y z
N MET A 1 -17.02 -10.52 7.25
CA MET A 1 -15.65 -11.03 7.48
C MET A 1 -14.73 -9.85 7.75
N ILE A 2 -13.84 -9.90 8.75
CA ILE A 2 -12.88 -8.81 9.03
C ILE A 2 -11.71 -8.96 8.06
N ARG A 3 -11.36 -7.86 7.37
CA ARG A 3 -10.20 -7.79 6.47
C ARG A 3 -9.22 -6.74 7.00
N SER A 4 -7.93 -7.02 6.95
CA SER A 4 -6.90 -6.00 7.21
C SER A 4 -6.92 -4.91 6.14
N MET A 5 -6.42 -3.73 6.47
CA MET A 5 -6.19 -2.66 5.49
C MET A 5 -4.83 -2.79 4.81
N THR A 6 -3.90 -3.54 5.40
CA THR A 6 -2.64 -3.92 4.78
C THR A 6 -2.83 -5.16 3.92
N GLY A 7 -2.15 -5.21 2.81
CA GLY A 7 -2.21 -6.36 1.90
C GLY A 7 -1.25 -6.20 0.74
N PHE A 8 -1.00 -7.31 0.09
CA PHE A 8 -0.15 -7.41 -1.10
C PHE A 8 -0.82 -8.34 -2.11
N GLY A 9 -0.75 -7.95 -3.37
CA GLY A 9 -1.18 -8.75 -4.50
C GLY A 9 -0.18 -8.67 -5.64
N HIS A 10 0.00 -9.77 -6.35
CA HIS A 10 0.84 -9.88 -7.52
C HIS A 10 0.13 -10.72 -8.57
N GLY A 11 0.05 -10.21 -9.78
CA GLY A 11 -0.51 -10.89 -10.93
C GLY A 11 0.41 -10.75 -12.12
N GLU A 12 0.54 -11.82 -12.87
CA GLU A 12 1.39 -11.88 -14.05
C GLU A 12 0.67 -12.69 -15.12
N VAL A 13 0.53 -12.10 -16.31
CA VAL A 13 -0.11 -12.74 -17.45
C VAL A 13 0.74 -12.50 -18.69
N SER A 14 0.91 -13.55 -19.48
CA SER A 14 1.58 -13.50 -20.79
C SER A 14 0.71 -14.14 -21.85
N ASN A 15 0.88 -13.72 -23.08
CA ASN A 15 0.24 -14.32 -24.24
C ASN A 15 1.24 -15.11 -25.11
N ASP A 16 0.73 -15.77 -26.12
CA ASP A 16 1.53 -16.58 -27.08
C ASP A 16 2.51 -15.74 -27.92
N LYS A 17 2.33 -14.41 -27.94
CA LYS A 17 3.20 -13.46 -28.65
C LYS A 17 4.38 -12.98 -27.82
N ASN A 18 4.68 -13.62 -26.67
CA ASN A 18 5.71 -13.20 -25.71
C ASN A 18 5.50 -11.77 -25.17
N GLN A 19 4.25 -11.33 -25.09
CA GLN A 19 3.87 -10.10 -24.41
C GLN A 19 3.45 -10.46 -22.99
N LYS A 20 3.97 -9.74 -22.01
CA LYS A 20 3.78 -10.01 -20.59
C LYS A 20 3.41 -8.73 -19.87
N VAL A 21 2.41 -8.82 -19.01
CA VAL A 21 2.02 -7.74 -18.11
C VAL A 21 2.13 -8.25 -16.68
N THR A 22 2.80 -7.47 -15.84
CA THR A 22 2.93 -7.73 -14.41
C THR A 22 2.29 -6.59 -13.62
N VAL A 23 1.45 -6.95 -12.66
CA VAL A 23 0.77 -6.00 -11.76
C VAL A 23 1.13 -6.36 -10.32
N GLU A 24 1.69 -5.39 -9.61
CA GLU A 24 1.92 -5.49 -8.17
C GLU A 24 1.09 -4.44 -7.46
N MET A 25 0.47 -4.81 -6.35
CA MET A 25 -0.27 -3.88 -5.52
C MET A 25 0.02 -4.06 -4.04
N LYS A 26 0.10 -2.93 -3.35
CA LYS A 26 0.31 -2.87 -1.90
C LYS A 26 -0.68 -1.90 -1.30
N SER A 27 -1.19 -2.21 -0.11
CA SER A 27 -2.01 -1.26 0.63
C SER A 27 -1.52 -1.04 2.04
N VAL A 28 -1.79 0.16 2.53
CA VAL A 28 -1.56 0.56 3.91
C VAL A 28 -2.83 1.17 4.49
N ASN A 29 -2.89 1.24 5.84
CA ASN A 29 -4.02 1.82 6.52
C ASN A 29 -4.20 3.30 6.13
N HIS A 30 -5.40 3.63 5.62
CA HIS A 30 -5.77 5.00 5.29
C HIS A 30 -7.28 5.20 5.48
N ARG A 31 -7.68 6.42 5.87
CA ARG A 31 -9.09 6.74 6.16
C ARG A 31 -9.99 6.63 4.93
N TYR A 32 -9.48 7.03 3.77
CA TYR A 32 -10.18 7.03 2.50
C TYR A 32 -9.60 5.97 1.57
N CYS A 33 -10.31 5.67 0.47
CA CYS A 33 -9.77 4.87 -0.62
C CYS A 33 -8.95 5.79 -1.53
N ASP A 34 -7.63 5.71 -1.42
CA ASP A 34 -6.67 6.45 -2.24
C ASP A 34 -5.90 5.46 -3.10
N ILE A 35 -6.01 5.60 -4.42
CA ILE A 35 -5.37 4.69 -5.38
C ILE A 35 -4.31 5.48 -6.14
N SER A 36 -3.07 5.12 -5.92
CA SER A 36 -1.90 5.63 -6.64
C SER A 36 -1.49 4.62 -7.71
N LEU A 37 -1.40 5.07 -8.95
CA LEU A 37 -1.05 4.23 -10.10
C LEU A 37 0.30 4.66 -10.67
N LYS A 38 1.17 3.69 -10.88
CA LYS A 38 2.41 3.86 -11.64
C LYS A 38 2.34 2.99 -12.88
N LEU A 39 2.06 3.63 -14.01
CA LEU A 39 1.85 3.00 -15.30
C LEU A 39 2.93 3.44 -16.30
N PRO A 40 3.39 2.56 -17.17
CA PRO A 40 4.12 2.92 -18.37
C PRO A 40 3.27 3.82 -19.28
N LYS A 41 3.90 4.71 -20.03
CA LYS A 41 3.19 5.63 -20.94
C LYS A 41 2.22 4.92 -21.90
N LYS A 42 2.62 3.77 -22.40
CA LYS A 42 1.82 2.94 -23.33
C LYS A 42 0.47 2.48 -22.73
N LEU A 43 0.43 2.23 -21.41
CA LEU A 43 -0.76 1.74 -20.70
C LEU A 43 -1.52 2.84 -19.94
N ALA A 44 -1.06 4.10 -20.02
CA ALA A 44 -1.64 5.20 -19.27
C ALA A 44 -3.11 5.49 -19.62
N MET A 45 -3.53 5.17 -20.85
CA MET A 45 -4.92 5.31 -21.29
C MET A 45 -5.90 4.46 -20.47
N PHE A 46 -5.46 3.36 -19.87
CA PHE A 46 -6.29 2.45 -19.10
C PHE A 46 -6.43 2.84 -17.62
N GLU A 47 -5.88 3.98 -17.18
CA GLU A 47 -5.89 4.41 -15.79
C GLU A 47 -7.32 4.44 -15.20
N ALA A 48 -8.29 4.98 -15.92
CA ALA A 48 -9.67 5.07 -15.46
C ALA A 48 -10.30 3.68 -15.25
N ASN A 49 -10.01 2.75 -16.15
CA ASN A 49 -10.53 1.38 -16.11
C ASN A 49 -9.93 0.62 -14.91
N ILE A 50 -8.62 0.76 -14.67
CA ILE A 50 -7.93 0.17 -13.51
C ILE A 50 -8.57 0.69 -12.20
N ARG A 51 -8.78 2.00 -12.08
CA ARG A 51 -9.41 2.60 -10.90
C ARG A 51 -10.82 2.08 -10.66
N ASN A 52 -11.60 1.85 -11.72
CA ASN A 52 -12.96 1.33 -11.61
C ASN A 52 -12.96 -0.12 -11.13
N ILE A 53 -12.12 -0.98 -11.70
CA ILE A 53 -11.98 -2.37 -11.25
C ILE A 53 -11.54 -2.42 -9.78
N MET A 54 -10.57 -1.61 -9.38
CA MET A 54 -10.07 -1.63 -8.01
C MET A 54 -11.10 -1.22 -6.95
N LYS A 55 -12.08 -0.38 -7.29
CA LYS A 55 -13.19 -0.03 -6.39
C LYS A 55 -14.09 -1.22 -6.04
N GLU A 56 -14.11 -2.26 -6.87
CA GLU A 56 -14.84 -3.51 -6.58
C GLU A 56 -14.17 -4.32 -5.46
N TYR A 57 -12.84 -4.24 -5.35
CA TYR A 57 -12.04 -5.04 -4.41
C TYR A 57 -11.71 -4.32 -3.09
N ALA A 58 -11.67 -2.98 -3.10
CA ALA A 58 -11.30 -2.21 -1.93
C ALA A 58 -12.10 -0.92 -1.79
N SER A 59 -12.71 -0.74 -0.60
CA SER A 59 -13.48 0.47 -0.24
C SER A 59 -12.68 1.46 0.61
N ARG A 60 -11.55 1.05 1.22
CA ARG A 60 -10.70 1.87 2.10
C ARG A 60 -9.25 1.42 2.02
N GLY A 61 -8.35 2.36 2.33
CA GLY A 61 -6.91 2.16 2.33
C GLY A 61 -6.21 2.98 1.25
N LYS A 62 -4.93 3.23 1.43
CA LYS A 62 -4.08 3.76 0.37
C LYS A 62 -3.49 2.56 -0.37
N ILE A 63 -3.75 2.48 -1.67
CA ILE A 63 -3.35 1.37 -2.53
C ILE A 63 -2.39 1.90 -3.58
N ASP A 64 -1.16 1.42 -3.56
CA ASP A 64 -0.16 1.70 -4.58
C ASP A 64 -0.11 0.52 -5.56
N ILE A 65 -0.33 0.79 -6.83
CA ILE A 65 -0.36 -0.20 -7.91
C ILE A 65 0.77 0.13 -8.88
N TYR A 66 1.61 -0.85 -9.15
CA TYR A 66 2.72 -0.81 -10.08
C TYR A 66 2.42 -1.75 -11.23
N VAL A 67 2.45 -1.21 -12.42
CA VAL A 67 2.28 -2.00 -13.65
C VAL A 67 3.56 -1.92 -14.45
N SER A 68 4.06 -3.07 -14.85
CA SER A 68 5.15 -3.21 -15.82
C SER A 68 4.71 -4.10 -16.96
N TYR A 69 5.29 -3.89 -18.12
CA TYR A 69 5.08 -4.74 -19.28
C TYR A 69 6.40 -5.09 -19.96
N GLU A 70 6.46 -6.25 -20.51
CA GLU A 70 7.55 -6.74 -21.36
C GLU A 70 6.96 -7.12 -22.69
N ASP A 71 7.57 -6.67 -23.75
CA ASP A 71 7.17 -6.96 -25.12
C ASP A 71 8.38 -7.57 -25.86
N LEU A 72 8.41 -8.89 -25.87
CA LEU A 72 9.42 -9.67 -26.57
C LEU A 72 8.86 -10.23 -27.89
N SER A 73 7.68 -9.73 -28.34
CA SER A 73 7.17 -10.06 -29.65
C SER A 73 8.20 -9.61 -30.69
N GLU A 74 8.36 -10.39 -31.75
CA GLU A 74 9.09 -9.94 -32.93
C GLU A 74 8.31 -8.77 -33.54
N THR A 75 8.45 -7.60 -32.89
CA THR A 75 7.84 -6.37 -33.38
C THR A 75 8.52 -6.09 -34.71
N ALA A 76 7.77 -6.19 -35.79
CA ALA A 76 8.24 -5.74 -37.08
C ALA A 76 8.53 -4.24 -36.94
N VAL A 77 9.79 -3.90 -36.67
CA VAL A 77 10.26 -2.53 -36.72
C VAL A 77 10.10 -2.10 -38.17
N SER A 78 9.14 -1.24 -38.42
CA SER A 78 8.92 -0.66 -39.74
C SER A 78 9.78 0.59 -39.86
N LEU A 79 10.67 0.56 -40.86
CA LEU A 79 11.41 1.75 -41.26
C LEU A 79 10.54 2.54 -42.24
N HIS A 80 10.14 3.73 -41.81
CA HIS A 80 9.39 4.65 -42.70
C HIS A 80 10.37 5.62 -43.35
N TYR A 81 10.33 5.66 -44.71
CA TYR A 81 11.08 6.64 -45.52
C TYR A 81 10.19 7.86 -45.82
N ASN A 82 10.60 9.02 -45.30
CA ASN A 82 9.94 10.29 -45.58
C ASN A 82 10.53 10.94 -46.83
N GLN A 83 9.91 10.66 -48.01
CA GLN A 83 10.36 11.18 -49.27
C GLN A 83 10.37 12.71 -49.29
N ALA A 84 9.35 13.37 -48.75
CA ALA A 84 9.23 14.82 -48.80
C ALA A 84 10.42 15.50 -48.03
N MET A 85 10.77 14.97 -46.87
CA MET A 85 11.90 15.47 -46.11
C MET A 85 13.23 15.22 -46.80
N ALA A 86 13.40 14.07 -47.42
CA ALA A 86 14.59 13.77 -48.23
C ALA A 86 14.75 14.73 -49.42
N GLU A 87 13.66 15.04 -50.12
CA GLU A 87 13.66 16.03 -51.21
C GLU A 87 14.04 17.44 -50.76
N GLU A 88 13.53 17.90 -49.59
CA GLU A 88 13.90 19.17 -48.97
C GLU A 88 15.39 19.23 -48.65
N TYR A 89 15.94 18.20 -48.03
CA TYR A 89 17.39 18.12 -47.78
C TYR A 89 18.20 18.18 -49.06
N MET A 90 17.81 17.47 -50.10
CA MET A 90 18.48 17.48 -51.40
C MET A 90 18.46 18.87 -52.05
N GLN A 91 17.34 19.62 -51.97
CA GLN A 91 17.27 20.97 -52.46
C GLN A 91 18.19 21.92 -51.71
N VAL A 92 18.22 21.81 -50.37
CA VAL A 92 19.13 22.62 -49.53
C VAL A 92 20.59 22.32 -49.86
N PHE A 93 20.96 21.05 -50.00
CA PHE A 93 22.34 20.68 -50.36
C PHE A 93 22.73 21.20 -51.75
N LYS A 94 21.84 21.12 -52.72
CA LYS A 94 22.07 21.66 -54.05
C LYS A 94 22.31 23.19 -54.01
N LYS A 95 21.52 23.88 -53.26
CA LYS A 95 21.70 25.35 -53.05
C LYS A 95 23.01 25.68 -52.37
N MET A 96 23.38 24.90 -51.30
CA MET A 96 24.69 25.09 -50.62
C MET A 96 25.87 24.79 -51.58
N GLN A 97 25.77 23.81 -52.46
CA GLN A 97 26.79 23.55 -53.47
C GLN A 97 26.95 24.72 -54.45
N GLU A 98 25.86 25.32 -54.87
CA GLU A 98 25.86 26.51 -55.76
C GLU A 98 26.43 27.74 -55.04
N ASP A 99 25.96 28.03 -53.82
CA ASP A 99 26.37 29.24 -53.03
C ASP A 99 27.84 29.23 -52.62
N PHE A 100 28.39 28.06 -52.33
CA PHE A 100 29.77 27.92 -51.79
C PHE A 100 30.73 27.26 -52.78
N ASN A 101 30.30 26.93 -53.98
CA ASN A 101 31.07 26.27 -55.00
C ASN A 101 31.76 24.97 -54.49
N ILE A 102 31.02 24.14 -53.75
CA ILE A 102 31.49 22.89 -53.13
C ILE A 102 30.89 21.71 -53.92
N GLU A 103 31.74 20.81 -54.42
CA GLU A 103 31.23 19.55 -54.95
C GLU A 103 31.12 18.51 -53.84
N THR A 104 29.93 18.03 -53.53
CA THR A 104 29.66 16.94 -52.62
C THR A 104 28.81 15.86 -53.30
N LYS A 105 29.24 14.61 -53.15
CA LYS A 105 28.40 13.45 -53.53
C LYS A 105 27.61 13.01 -52.30
N ILE A 106 26.31 13.21 -52.35
CA ILE A 106 25.40 12.78 -51.32
C ILE A 106 25.00 11.33 -51.65
N THR A 107 25.33 10.41 -50.74
CA THR A 107 24.95 9.01 -50.85
C THR A 107 23.61 8.78 -50.13
N ALA A 108 22.88 7.75 -50.51
CA ALA A 108 21.63 7.37 -49.88
C ALA A 108 21.83 7.08 -48.36
N GLU A 109 23.01 6.49 -48.02
CA GLU A 109 23.38 6.23 -46.61
C GLU A 109 23.58 7.53 -45.82
N ALA A 110 24.20 8.55 -46.43
CA ALA A 110 24.36 9.85 -45.80
C ALA A 110 23.00 10.56 -45.62
N LEU A 111 22.13 10.49 -46.64
CA LEU A 111 20.80 11.08 -46.59
C LEU A 111 19.93 10.45 -45.49
N ALA A 112 19.98 9.14 -45.35
CA ALA A 112 19.23 8.39 -44.35
C ALA A 112 19.58 8.75 -42.89
N LYS A 113 20.76 9.34 -42.63
CA LYS A 113 21.23 9.78 -41.30
C LYS A 113 20.67 11.14 -40.87
N TYR A 114 20.08 11.90 -41.81
CA TYR A 114 19.48 13.20 -41.46
C TYR A 114 18.14 13.01 -40.74
N PRO A 115 17.84 13.89 -39.80
CA PRO A 115 16.62 13.81 -39.00
C PRO A 115 15.37 13.71 -39.88
N GLU A 116 14.42 12.87 -39.46
CA GLU A 116 13.09 12.70 -40.10
C GLU A 116 13.12 12.15 -41.53
N VAL A 117 14.28 11.80 -42.12
CA VAL A 117 14.38 11.17 -43.44
C VAL A 117 14.05 9.67 -43.34
N VAL A 118 14.59 9.00 -42.32
CA VAL A 118 14.24 7.62 -42.01
C VAL A 118 13.85 7.58 -40.53
N THR A 119 12.62 7.23 -40.26
CA THR A 119 12.08 7.07 -38.92
C THR A 119 11.75 5.61 -38.63
N ILE A 120 11.94 5.23 -37.38
CA ILE A 120 11.52 3.92 -36.89
C ILE A 120 10.07 4.10 -36.44
N GLU A 121 9.14 3.47 -37.14
CA GLU A 121 7.75 3.39 -36.69
C GLU A 121 7.53 2.08 -35.94
N GLU A 122 7.14 2.20 -34.68
CA GLU A 122 6.59 1.08 -33.96
C GLU A 122 5.20 0.77 -34.54
N VAL A 123 4.99 -0.44 -35.02
CA VAL A 123 3.65 -0.88 -35.44
C VAL A 123 2.71 -0.69 -34.25
N GLN A 124 1.66 0.09 -34.44
CA GLN A 124 0.62 0.26 -33.43
C GLN A 124 0.04 -1.13 -33.10
N GLN A 125 0.37 -1.62 -31.94
CA GLN A 125 -0.19 -2.88 -31.46
C GLN A 125 -1.61 -2.62 -30.96
N ASP A 126 -2.50 -3.60 -31.17
CA ASP A 126 -3.90 -3.51 -30.78
C ASP A 126 -4.03 -3.19 -29.28
N GLU A 127 -4.60 -2.04 -28.98
CA GLU A 127 -4.88 -1.59 -27.60
C GLU A 127 -5.75 -2.61 -26.86
N GLU A 128 -6.65 -3.30 -27.56
CA GLU A 128 -7.52 -4.34 -27.00
C GLU A 128 -6.72 -5.51 -26.42
N VAL A 129 -5.67 -5.96 -27.11
CA VAL A 129 -4.81 -7.06 -26.62
C VAL A 129 -4.09 -6.66 -25.34
N TRP A 130 -3.59 -5.44 -25.25
CA TRP A 130 -2.94 -4.94 -24.05
C TRP A 130 -3.93 -4.77 -22.90
N TRP A 131 -5.15 -4.35 -23.20
CA TRP A 131 -6.19 -4.24 -22.18
C TRP A 131 -6.56 -5.61 -21.61
N GLU A 132 -6.77 -6.61 -22.44
CA GLU A 132 -7.09 -7.98 -21.98
C GLU A 132 -6.00 -8.56 -21.06
N LEU A 133 -4.72 -8.40 -21.45
CA LEU A 133 -3.60 -8.84 -20.59
C LEU A 133 -3.54 -8.08 -19.27
N LEU A 134 -3.70 -6.77 -19.33
CA LEU A 134 -3.68 -5.90 -18.16
C LEU A 134 -4.86 -6.20 -17.22
N GLU A 135 -6.06 -6.35 -17.74
CA GLU A 135 -7.24 -6.67 -16.95
C GLU A 135 -7.09 -8.04 -16.27
N ALA A 136 -6.62 -9.04 -16.98
CA ALA A 136 -6.39 -10.37 -16.43
C ALA A 136 -5.34 -10.35 -15.31
N ALA A 137 -4.20 -9.67 -15.52
CA ALA A 137 -3.15 -9.52 -14.51
C ALA A 137 -3.64 -8.71 -13.29
N LEU A 138 -4.42 -7.66 -13.53
CA LEU A 138 -5.00 -6.82 -12.47
C LEU A 138 -5.98 -7.61 -11.60
N ARG A 139 -6.89 -8.37 -12.20
CA ARG A 139 -7.85 -9.21 -11.47
C ARG A 139 -7.13 -10.29 -10.67
N GLN A 140 -6.13 -10.95 -11.24
CA GLN A 140 -5.31 -11.93 -10.52
C GLN A 140 -4.59 -11.32 -9.31
N ALA A 141 -3.99 -10.13 -9.49
CA ALA A 141 -3.36 -9.40 -8.39
C ALA A 141 -4.38 -9.00 -7.31
N ALA A 142 -5.56 -8.53 -7.72
CA ALA A 142 -6.62 -8.11 -6.80
C ALA A 142 -7.20 -9.27 -5.98
N GLU A 143 -7.33 -10.46 -6.56
CA GLU A 143 -7.75 -11.65 -5.84
C GLU A 143 -6.75 -12.03 -4.74
N LYS A 144 -5.45 -12.12 -5.08
CA LYS A 144 -4.39 -12.38 -4.10
C LYS A 144 -4.30 -11.29 -3.03
N PHE A 145 -4.53 -10.05 -3.41
CA PHE A 145 -4.60 -8.92 -2.49
C PHE A 145 -5.74 -9.06 -1.48
N VAL A 146 -6.94 -9.46 -1.91
CA VAL A 146 -8.08 -9.71 -1.03
C VAL A 146 -7.82 -10.93 -0.14
N GLU A 147 -7.21 -11.98 -0.66
CA GLU A 147 -6.82 -13.16 0.10
C GLU A 147 -5.86 -12.81 1.24
N THR A 148 -4.77 -12.09 0.93
CA THR A 148 -3.78 -11.65 1.92
C THR A 148 -4.44 -10.82 3.03
N ARG A 149 -5.28 -9.86 2.68
CA ARG A 149 -6.05 -9.05 3.64
C ARG A 149 -7.00 -9.86 4.51
N THR A 150 -7.57 -10.90 3.96
CA THR A 150 -8.49 -11.79 4.66
C THR A 150 -7.74 -12.64 5.69
N ILE A 151 -6.62 -13.24 5.30
CA ILE A 151 -5.76 -14.04 6.19
C ILE A 151 -5.26 -13.18 7.34
N GLU A 152 -4.71 -12.01 7.04
CA GLU A 152 -4.21 -11.08 8.05
C GLU A 152 -5.32 -10.59 8.98
N GLY A 153 -6.49 -10.26 8.44
CA GLY A 153 -7.66 -9.86 9.23
C GLY A 153 -8.13 -10.96 10.19
N ALA A 154 -8.08 -12.22 9.77
CA ALA A 154 -8.41 -13.36 10.63
C ALA A 154 -7.39 -13.54 11.76
N ASN A 155 -6.10 -13.36 11.48
CA ASN A 155 -5.04 -13.42 12.48
C ASN A 155 -5.15 -12.29 13.51
N LEU A 156 -5.36 -11.05 13.05
CA LEU A 156 -5.59 -9.89 13.93
C LEU A 156 -6.82 -10.08 14.81
N LYS A 157 -7.91 -10.62 14.25
CA LYS A 157 -9.11 -10.94 15.04
C LYS A 157 -8.80 -11.93 16.17
N ARG A 158 -8.05 -12.99 15.87
CA ARG A 158 -7.68 -14.02 16.87
C ARG A 158 -6.81 -13.42 17.98
N ASP A 159 -5.81 -12.63 17.63
CA ASP A 159 -4.93 -11.96 18.59
C ASP A 159 -5.71 -11.01 19.50
N LEU A 160 -6.58 -10.17 18.92
CA LEU A 160 -7.38 -9.23 19.69
C LEU A 160 -8.38 -9.94 20.63
N LEU A 161 -9.02 -11.02 20.19
CA LEU A 161 -9.92 -11.79 21.06
C LEU A 161 -9.15 -12.44 22.20
N GLY A 162 -7.99 -13.04 21.94
CA GLY A 162 -7.15 -13.62 23.00
C GLY A 162 -6.69 -12.59 24.03
N LYS A 163 -6.35 -11.37 23.61
CA LYS A 163 -6.01 -10.27 24.54
C LYS A 163 -7.21 -9.81 25.35
N LEU A 164 -8.39 -9.75 24.75
CA LEU A 164 -9.62 -9.40 25.47
C LEU A 164 -9.98 -10.45 26.52
N ASP A 165 -9.85 -11.74 26.18
CA ASP A 165 -10.08 -12.84 27.14
C ASP A 165 -9.09 -12.76 28.32
N GLN A 166 -7.81 -12.46 28.05
CA GLN A 166 -6.83 -12.25 29.10
C GLN A 166 -7.18 -11.05 30.00
N MET A 167 -7.57 -9.92 29.38
CA MET A 167 -7.99 -8.75 30.16
C MET A 167 -9.21 -9.01 31.02
N ALA A 168 -10.18 -9.79 30.51
CA ALA A 168 -11.35 -10.22 31.28
C ALA A 168 -10.96 -11.09 32.49
N ALA A 169 -10.02 -12.02 32.30
CA ALA A 169 -9.49 -12.85 33.38
C ALA A 169 -8.76 -12.01 34.45
N ASP A 170 -7.95 -11.02 33.99
CA ASP A 170 -7.24 -10.11 34.89
C ASP A 170 -8.22 -9.27 35.74
N VAL A 171 -9.32 -8.79 35.13
CA VAL A 171 -10.38 -8.05 35.85
C VAL A 171 -11.02 -8.95 36.91
N THR A 172 -11.39 -10.19 36.55
CA THR A 172 -11.96 -11.14 37.52
C THR A 172 -11.00 -11.41 38.68
N PHE A 173 -9.70 -11.61 38.39
CA PHE A 173 -8.68 -11.77 39.43
C PHE A 173 -8.59 -10.54 40.38
N ILE A 174 -8.65 -9.34 39.82
CA ILE A 174 -8.63 -8.11 40.62
C ILE A 174 -9.90 -8.00 41.49
N GLU A 175 -11.07 -8.32 40.95
CA GLU A 175 -12.34 -8.31 41.68
C GLU A 175 -12.32 -9.27 42.87
N GLU A 176 -11.77 -10.48 42.70
CA GLU A 176 -11.64 -11.48 43.74
C GLU A 176 -10.57 -11.12 44.78
N ARG A 177 -9.45 -10.53 44.36
CA ARG A 177 -8.31 -10.20 45.24
C ARG A 177 -8.52 -8.91 46.05
N SER A 178 -9.24 -7.94 45.48
CA SER A 178 -9.45 -6.61 46.12
C SER A 178 -10.05 -6.69 47.53
N PRO A 179 -11.13 -7.47 47.81
CA PRO A 179 -11.66 -7.60 49.17
C PRO A 179 -10.65 -8.24 50.14
N GLN A 180 -9.84 -9.18 49.68
CA GLN A 180 -8.81 -9.84 50.50
C GLN A 180 -7.71 -8.88 50.89
N ILE A 181 -7.25 -8.03 49.98
CA ILE A 181 -6.24 -7.01 50.27
C ILE A 181 -6.75 -6.02 51.33
N ILE A 182 -8.02 -5.60 51.23
CA ILE A 182 -8.62 -4.70 52.21
C ILE A 182 -8.67 -5.38 53.60
N ALA A 183 -9.07 -6.65 53.64
CA ALA A 183 -9.10 -7.41 54.90
C ALA A 183 -7.69 -7.59 55.51
N GLU A 184 -6.70 -7.96 54.68
CA GLU A 184 -5.31 -8.08 55.12
C GLU A 184 -4.73 -6.77 55.64
N TYR A 185 -5.05 -5.66 54.96
CA TYR A 185 -4.58 -4.33 55.36
C TYR A 185 -5.22 -3.90 56.68
N ARG A 186 -6.52 -4.16 56.84
CA ARG A 186 -7.26 -3.90 58.10
C ARG A 186 -6.66 -4.69 59.26
N SER A 187 -6.41 -5.97 59.08
CA SER A 187 -5.77 -6.82 60.13
C SER A 187 -4.42 -6.31 60.52
N LYS A 188 -3.56 -5.94 59.56
CA LYS A 188 -2.24 -5.34 59.84
C LYS A 188 -2.33 -4.01 60.56
N LEU A 189 -3.37 -3.22 60.29
CA LEU A 189 -3.58 -1.97 60.97
C LEU A 189 -4.00 -2.19 62.42
N GLU A 190 -4.91 -3.15 62.67
CA GLU A 190 -5.36 -3.55 63.99
C GLU A 190 -4.21 -4.08 64.84
N GLU A 191 -3.32 -4.91 64.24
CA GLU A 191 -2.10 -5.37 64.92
C GLU A 191 -1.17 -4.21 65.34
N LYS A 192 -0.90 -3.30 64.43
CA LYS A 192 -0.07 -2.12 64.71
C LYS A 192 -0.68 -1.22 65.80
N VAL A 193 -1.99 -1.04 65.77
CA VAL A 193 -2.69 -0.27 66.80
C VAL A 193 -2.56 -0.95 68.16
N LYS A 194 -2.67 -2.31 68.21
CA LYS A 194 -2.45 -3.06 69.47
C LYS A 194 -1.00 -2.90 70.00
N GLU A 195 0.02 -3.04 69.15
CA GLU A 195 1.40 -2.80 69.51
C GLU A 195 1.61 -1.38 70.13
N PHE A 196 1.02 -0.37 69.46
CA PHE A 196 1.11 1.00 69.97
C PHE A 196 0.37 1.21 71.31
N LEU A 197 -0.73 0.49 71.56
CA LEU A 197 -1.49 0.55 72.80
C LEU A 197 -0.82 -0.18 73.92
N GLU A 198 -0.08 -1.26 73.71
CA GLU A 198 0.71 -2.00 74.64
C GLU A 198 1.97 -1.22 75.08
N ASP A 199 2.51 -0.40 74.14
CA ASP A 199 3.76 0.38 74.46
C ASP A 199 3.51 1.85 74.93
N SER A 200 2.25 2.33 74.86
CA SER A 200 1.91 3.69 75.26
C SER A 200 0.59 3.73 76.05
N THR A 201 0.58 4.42 77.20
CA THR A 201 -0.63 4.80 77.95
C THR A 201 -1.50 5.81 77.20
N ILE A 202 -1.97 5.47 76.02
CA ILE A 202 -2.84 6.32 75.23
C ILE A 202 -4.29 5.89 75.48
N GLU A 203 -5.09 6.82 76.02
CA GLU A 203 -6.52 6.58 76.28
C GLU A 203 -7.27 6.13 75.03
N GLU A 204 -8.04 5.03 75.16
CA GLU A 204 -8.87 4.43 74.11
C GLU A 204 -9.81 5.42 73.38
N ASN A 205 -10.22 6.49 74.08
CA ASN A 205 -11.08 7.56 73.58
C ASN A 205 -10.47 8.45 72.47
N ARG A 206 -9.15 8.41 72.23
CA ARG A 206 -8.48 9.21 71.19
C ARG A 206 -8.45 8.44 69.87
N ILE A 207 -8.50 7.14 69.88
CA ILE A 207 -8.47 6.28 68.68
C ILE A 207 -9.84 6.27 68.02
N ALA A 208 -10.94 6.18 68.78
CA ALA A 208 -12.29 6.24 68.28
C ALA A 208 -12.59 7.55 67.51
N ARG A 209 -12.01 8.69 67.91
CA ARG A 209 -12.16 9.97 67.22
C ARG A 209 -11.41 10.06 65.88
N SER A 210 -10.34 9.31 65.70
CA SER A 210 -9.60 9.28 64.43
C SER A 210 -10.30 8.44 63.37
N GLU A 211 -11.04 7.40 63.75
CA GLU A 211 -11.84 6.58 62.83
C GLU A 211 -13.08 7.32 62.27
N GLU A 212 -13.76 8.13 63.10
CA GLU A 212 -14.85 8.99 62.63
C GLU A 212 -14.39 10.02 61.59
N HIS A 213 -13.20 10.62 61.78
CA HIS A 213 -12.64 11.59 60.85
C HIS A 213 -12.20 11.01 59.49
N THR A 214 -11.79 9.73 59.49
CA THR A 214 -11.35 9.04 58.30
C THR A 214 -12.54 8.56 57.42
N SER A 215 -13.64 8.18 58.05
CA SER A 215 -14.87 7.78 57.34
C SER A 215 -15.62 8.99 56.75
N GLU A 216 -15.53 10.18 57.32
CA GLU A 216 -16.13 11.42 56.76
C GLU A 216 -15.34 11.92 55.52
N LEU A 217 -14.03 11.65 55.40
CA LEU A 217 -13.24 12.01 54.22
C LEU A 217 -13.41 11.07 53.05
N GLN A 218 -13.92 9.84 53.26
CA GLN A 218 -14.21 8.88 52.21
C GLN A 218 -15.63 9.01 51.61
N SER A 219 -16.52 9.82 52.24
CA SER A 219 -17.87 10.04 51.77
C SER A 219 -18.06 11.36 51.00
N ARG A 220 -17.00 12.04 50.61
CA ARG A 220 -16.98 13.17 49.68
C ARG A 220 -16.14 12.82 48.47
#